data_5cffad23cc5f5a4904adaa85681950ce
#
_entry.id   5cffad23cc5f5a4904adaa85681950ce
#
_cell.length_a   1.000
_cell.length_b   1.000
_cell.length_c   1.000
_cell.angle_alpha   90.00
_cell.angle_beta   90.00
_cell.angle_gamma   90.00
#
_symmetry.space_group_name_H-M   'P 1'
#
loop_
_entity.id
_entity.type
_entity.pdbx_description
1 polymer ?
#
loop_
_entity_poly.entity_id
_entity_poly.type
_entity_poly.pdbx_seq_one_letter_code
_entity_poly.pdbx_strand_id
1 'polypeptide(L)'
;MKISEPVYLSVVIPSFKSAGILEKNLPVLLSYLKKQDYTWEVIVVDDGSNDYGATEAVCSNPGCVFSQNERNLGKGAAVRNGMNKARGRFRIFTDADIPYELDTIGVILKFLDFKEFDVVMGDRNLKDSAYFLKIPKLRKITSWFFTCFVGTIVTTNYFDTQCGIKGFRAEIADFIFQRARIDEFAFDVEIIYISLKRRFEIKRIPVRLRNQEKSTVRVLRHGMVMFFDLFRIKVNNMRGYYE
;
A
#
# COMPACT_ATOMS: atom_id res chain seq x y z
N MET A 1 -5.11 1.96 35.08
CA MET A 1 -4.88 1.51 33.70
C MET A 1 -5.58 2.50 32.78
N LYS A 2 -4.84 3.42 32.11
CA LYS A 2 -5.46 4.33 31.12
C LYS A 2 -5.91 3.46 29.96
N ILE A 3 -7.21 3.35 29.75
CA ILE A 3 -7.78 2.79 28.51
C ILE A 3 -7.25 3.70 27.41
N SER A 4 -6.32 3.22 26.59
CA SER A 4 -5.86 3.97 25.44
C SER A 4 -7.06 4.14 24.51
N GLU A 5 -7.35 5.38 24.11
CA GLU A 5 -8.43 5.64 23.16
C GLU A 5 -8.26 4.75 21.93
N PRO A 6 -9.36 4.21 21.38
CA PRO A 6 -9.28 3.36 20.20
C PRO A 6 -8.68 4.15 19.02
N VAL A 7 -7.74 3.56 18.33
CA VAL A 7 -7.11 4.19 17.16
C VAL A 7 -8.12 4.18 15.99
N TYR A 8 -8.39 5.36 15.44
CA TYR A 8 -9.30 5.49 14.30
C TYR A 8 -8.59 5.16 12.97
N LEU A 9 -7.36 5.69 12.76
CA LEU A 9 -6.59 5.49 11.54
C LEU A 9 -5.19 4.94 11.82
N SER A 10 -4.80 3.86 11.12
CA SER A 10 -3.41 3.44 10.98
C SER A 10 -2.92 3.71 9.56
N VAL A 11 -1.76 4.37 9.44
CA VAL A 11 -1.06 4.55 8.15
C VAL A 11 0.19 3.70 8.16
N VAL A 12 0.27 2.72 7.25
CA VAL A 12 1.39 1.79 7.11
C VAL A 12 2.31 2.23 5.97
N ILE A 13 3.60 2.32 6.24
CA ILE A 13 4.63 2.76 5.29
C ILE A 13 5.72 1.69 5.21
N PRO A 14 5.79 0.89 4.14
CA PRO A 14 6.92 0.00 3.90
C PRO A 14 8.15 0.83 3.49
N SER A 15 9.31 0.49 4.04
CA SER A 15 10.59 1.16 3.78
C SER A 15 11.68 0.14 3.50
N PHE A 16 12.50 0.39 2.50
CA PHE A 16 13.75 -0.33 2.27
C PHE A 16 14.80 0.62 1.72
N LYS A 17 15.87 0.86 2.48
CA LYS A 17 16.95 1.80 2.14
C LYS A 17 16.42 3.19 1.79
N SER A 18 15.39 3.65 2.52
CA SER A 18 14.64 4.86 2.22
C SER A 18 14.65 5.88 3.37
N ALA A 19 15.59 5.78 4.34
CA ALA A 19 15.66 6.68 5.49
C ALA A 19 15.65 8.16 5.08
N GLY A 20 16.46 8.58 4.10
CA GLY A 20 16.50 9.96 3.61
C GLY A 20 15.22 10.41 2.88
N ILE A 21 14.45 9.48 2.31
CA ILE A 21 13.13 9.77 1.73
C ILE A 21 12.10 9.97 2.84
N LEU A 22 12.11 9.10 3.85
CA LEU A 22 11.25 9.20 5.03
C LEU A 22 11.54 10.47 5.82
N GLU A 23 12.81 10.85 6.02
CA GLU A 23 13.21 12.06 6.73
C GLU A 23 12.53 13.31 6.15
N LYS A 24 12.37 13.38 4.83
CA LYS A 24 11.71 14.50 4.14
C LYS A 24 10.18 14.42 4.20
N ASN A 25 9.59 13.21 4.08
CA ASN A 25 8.17 13.05 3.83
C ASN A 25 7.36 12.71 5.09
N LEU A 26 7.93 11.96 6.04
CA LEU A 26 7.25 11.57 7.27
C LEU A 26 6.82 12.79 8.13
N PRO A 27 7.65 13.82 8.33
CA PRO A 27 7.21 15.02 9.08
C PRO A 27 6.01 15.73 8.44
N VAL A 28 5.90 15.72 7.11
CA VAL A 28 4.78 16.33 6.39
C VAL A 28 3.49 15.54 6.64
N LEU A 29 3.56 14.20 6.60
CA LEU A 29 2.42 13.35 6.94
C LEU A 29 2.00 13.53 8.40
N LEU A 30 2.96 13.50 9.34
CA LEU A 30 2.67 13.69 10.76
C LEU A 30 2.05 15.06 11.05
N SER A 31 2.51 16.12 10.37
CA SER A 31 1.94 17.46 10.47
C SER A 31 0.51 17.53 9.93
N TYR A 32 0.19 16.78 8.89
CA TYR A 32 -1.17 16.65 8.37
C TYR A 32 -2.06 15.91 9.37
N LEU A 33 -1.62 14.75 9.89
CA LEU A 33 -2.39 13.93 10.82
C LEU A 33 -2.63 14.64 12.15
N LYS A 34 -1.69 15.44 12.65
CA LYS A 34 -1.86 16.24 13.88
C LYS A 34 -2.97 17.29 13.79
N LYS A 35 -3.40 17.67 12.58
CA LYS A 35 -4.49 18.64 12.37
C LYS A 35 -5.87 17.99 12.30
N GLN A 36 -5.92 16.66 12.32
CA GLN A 36 -7.18 15.92 12.26
C GLN A 36 -7.78 15.78 13.66
N ASP A 37 -9.09 15.62 13.72
CA ASP A 37 -9.88 15.49 14.94
C ASP A 37 -10.09 14.02 15.39
N TYR A 38 -9.34 13.08 14.78
CA TYR A 38 -9.38 11.66 15.10
C TYR A 38 -8.01 11.13 15.58
N THR A 39 -8.04 10.03 16.32
CA THR A 39 -6.84 9.34 16.79
C THR A 39 -6.14 8.60 15.64
N TRP A 40 -4.83 8.61 15.60
CA TRP A 40 -4.06 7.99 14.54
C TRP A 40 -2.73 7.39 15.02
N GLU A 41 -2.20 6.48 14.24
CA GLU A 41 -0.83 5.98 14.34
C GLU A 41 -0.22 5.86 12.94
N VAL A 42 1.10 5.99 12.85
CA VAL A 42 1.87 5.70 11.63
C VAL A 42 2.81 4.53 11.94
N ILE A 43 2.77 3.49 11.11
CA ILE A 43 3.61 2.30 11.28
C ILE A 43 4.58 2.26 10.12
N VAL A 44 5.87 2.50 10.39
CA VAL A 44 6.95 2.35 9.40
C VAL A 44 7.54 0.96 9.56
N VAL A 45 7.52 0.19 8.47
CA VAL A 45 8.11 -1.15 8.44
C VAL A 45 9.36 -1.13 7.59
N ASP A 46 10.52 -1.18 8.24
CA ASP A 46 11.80 -1.34 7.56
C ASP A 46 12.00 -2.80 7.13
N ASP A 47 12.18 -3.01 5.84
CA ASP A 47 12.34 -4.34 5.25
C ASP A 47 13.81 -4.79 5.23
N GLY A 48 14.47 -4.70 6.40
CA GLY A 48 15.84 -5.17 6.58
C GLY A 48 16.88 -4.33 5.83
N SER A 49 16.81 -3.00 5.97
CA SER A 49 17.68 -2.06 5.24
C SER A 49 19.16 -2.15 5.62
N ASN A 50 19.49 -2.63 6.82
CA ASN A 50 20.85 -2.59 7.37
C ASN A 50 21.47 -1.17 7.28
N ASP A 51 20.70 -0.16 7.67
CA ASP A 51 21.05 1.26 7.55
C ASP A 51 21.56 1.87 8.88
N TYR A 52 22.05 1.00 9.77
CA TYR A 52 22.61 1.39 11.08
C TYR A 52 21.62 2.17 11.96
N GLY A 53 20.34 1.88 11.85
CA GLY A 53 19.29 2.54 12.64
C GLY A 53 18.81 3.87 12.07
N ALA A 54 19.21 4.26 10.87
CA ALA A 54 18.80 5.52 10.26
C ALA A 54 17.28 5.59 10.06
N THR A 55 16.64 4.52 9.60
CA THR A 55 15.16 4.47 9.46
C THR A 55 14.47 4.55 10.83
N GLU A 56 14.98 3.85 11.85
CA GLU A 56 14.46 3.90 13.22
C GLU A 56 14.54 5.31 13.81
N ALA A 57 15.69 5.99 13.62
CA ALA A 57 15.89 7.35 14.10
C ALA A 57 14.87 8.35 13.52
N VAL A 58 14.52 8.22 12.24
CA VAL A 58 13.48 9.04 11.60
C VAL A 58 12.10 8.79 12.23
N CYS A 59 11.86 7.59 12.73
CA CYS A 59 10.59 7.19 13.34
C CYS A 59 10.46 7.56 14.82
N SER A 60 11.44 8.21 15.44
CA SER A 60 11.43 8.60 16.86
C SER A 60 10.40 9.68 17.23
N ASN A 61 9.46 10.00 16.33
CA ASN A 61 8.40 10.98 16.54
C ASN A 61 7.20 10.38 17.28
N PRO A 62 6.53 11.13 18.16
CA PRO A 62 5.28 10.68 18.80
C PRO A 62 4.21 10.32 17.74
N GLY A 63 3.57 9.15 17.92
CA GLY A 63 2.57 8.62 17.00
C GLY A 63 3.15 7.79 15.85
N CYS A 64 4.49 7.68 15.76
CA CYS A 64 5.16 6.77 14.85
C CYS A 64 5.57 5.49 15.58
N VAL A 65 5.28 4.33 14.99
CA VAL A 65 5.69 3.01 15.46
C VAL A 65 6.68 2.45 14.46
N PHE A 66 7.89 2.14 14.90
CA PHE A 66 8.89 1.47 14.08
C PHE A 66 8.77 -0.04 14.20
N SER A 67 8.92 -0.72 13.07
CA SER A 67 9.02 -2.18 12.99
C SER A 67 10.05 -2.54 11.94
N GLN A 68 10.82 -3.60 12.17
CA GLN A 68 11.85 -4.07 11.24
C GLN A 68 11.68 -5.55 10.93
N ASN A 69 11.86 -5.93 9.67
CA ASN A 69 12.06 -7.30 9.26
C ASN A 69 13.54 -7.69 9.43
N GLU A 70 13.82 -8.93 9.80
CA GLU A 70 15.20 -9.41 9.99
C GLU A 70 16.05 -9.31 8.72
N ARG A 71 15.41 -9.36 7.55
CA ARG A 71 16.03 -9.24 6.22
C ARG A 71 15.05 -8.69 5.22
N ASN A 72 15.53 -8.32 4.03
CA ASN A 72 14.65 -7.94 2.94
C ASN A 72 13.79 -9.14 2.52
N LEU A 73 12.49 -9.03 2.77
CA LEU A 73 11.46 -10.03 2.44
C LEU A 73 10.62 -9.60 1.23
N GLY A 74 10.66 -8.32 0.88
CA GLY A 74 9.88 -7.71 -0.20
C GLY A 74 8.79 -6.77 0.29
N LYS A 75 8.36 -5.85 -0.59
CA LYS A 75 7.39 -4.80 -0.27
C LYS A 75 6.07 -5.37 0.26
N GLY A 76 5.56 -6.45 -0.34
CA GLY A 76 4.32 -7.09 0.09
C GLY A 76 4.42 -7.63 1.51
N ALA A 77 5.56 -8.25 1.87
CA ALA A 77 5.81 -8.73 3.22
C ALA A 77 5.86 -7.58 4.23
N ALA A 78 6.51 -6.46 3.89
CA ALA A 78 6.58 -5.28 4.76
C ALA A 78 5.18 -4.67 4.99
N VAL A 79 4.37 -4.51 3.92
CA VAL A 79 2.98 -4.03 4.04
C VAL A 79 2.16 -4.98 4.91
N ARG A 80 2.23 -6.30 4.66
CA ARG A 80 1.53 -7.31 5.46
C ARG A 80 1.90 -7.26 6.93
N ASN A 81 3.19 -7.13 7.25
CA ASN A 81 3.66 -6.99 8.62
C ASN A 81 3.05 -5.74 9.30
N GLY A 82 3.09 -4.60 8.63
CA GLY A 82 2.53 -3.36 9.15
C GLY A 82 1.01 -3.43 9.32
N MET A 83 0.29 -4.00 8.35
CA MET A 83 -1.16 -4.15 8.41
C MET A 83 -1.61 -5.08 9.56
N ASN A 84 -0.84 -6.15 9.82
CA ASN A 84 -1.13 -7.05 10.93
C ASN A 84 -0.83 -6.43 12.32
N LYS A 85 0.04 -5.40 12.39
CA LYS A 85 0.33 -4.64 13.61
C LYS A 85 -0.60 -3.45 13.81
N ALA A 86 -1.28 -3.02 12.77
CA ALA A 86 -2.16 -1.86 12.79
C ALA A 86 -3.39 -2.09 13.70
N ARG A 87 -3.72 -1.09 14.52
CA ARG A 87 -4.83 -1.12 15.49
C ARG A 87 -6.01 -0.25 15.07
N GLY A 88 -5.83 0.55 14.01
CA GLY A 88 -6.84 1.46 13.52
C GLY A 88 -8.09 0.76 13.01
N ARG A 89 -9.25 1.38 13.26
CA ARG A 89 -10.54 1.00 12.65
C ARG A 89 -10.47 1.05 11.12
N PHE A 90 -9.69 1.99 10.59
CA PHE A 90 -9.33 2.09 9.19
C PHE A 90 -7.82 1.99 9.03
N ARG A 91 -7.38 1.26 8.02
CA ARG A 91 -5.96 1.04 7.76
C ARG A 91 -5.63 1.41 6.34
N ILE A 92 -4.64 2.28 6.17
CA ILE A 92 -4.17 2.75 4.86
C ILE A 92 -2.70 2.37 4.74
N PHE A 93 -2.26 1.86 3.60
CA PHE A 93 -0.83 1.86 3.30
C PHE A 93 -0.50 2.88 2.20
N THR A 94 0.70 3.41 2.26
CA THR A 94 1.27 4.29 1.24
C THR A 94 2.77 4.09 1.13
N ASP A 95 3.37 4.50 0.00
CA ASP A 95 4.81 4.40 -0.23
C ASP A 95 5.60 5.39 0.64
N ALA A 96 6.90 5.12 0.87
CA ALA A 96 7.78 5.94 1.73
C ALA A 96 7.97 7.38 1.22
N ASP A 97 7.84 7.61 -0.08
CA ASP A 97 7.88 8.95 -0.69
C ASP A 97 6.56 9.72 -0.59
N ILE A 98 5.50 9.08 -0.06
CA ILE A 98 4.15 9.65 0.09
C ILE A 98 3.76 10.41 -1.18
N PRO A 99 3.59 9.70 -2.31
CA PRO A 99 3.58 10.33 -3.63
C PRO A 99 2.32 11.14 -3.93
N TYR A 100 1.25 10.92 -3.16
CA TYR A 100 -0.04 11.55 -3.41
C TYR A 100 -0.35 12.67 -2.43
N GLU A 101 -1.23 13.60 -2.82
CA GLU A 101 -1.72 14.65 -1.94
C GLU A 101 -2.36 14.03 -0.69
N LEU A 102 -2.07 14.61 0.48
CA LEU A 102 -2.47 14.05 1.78
C LEU A 102 -3.98 14.05 1.99
N ASP A 103 -4.71 14.96 1.34
CA ASP A 103 -6.18 14.98 1.36
C ASP A 103 -6.80 13.70 0.79
N THR A 104 -6.03 12.92 0.01
CA THR A 104 -6.43 11.58 -0.45
C THR A 104 -6.77 10.66 0.74
N ILE A 105 -6.10 10.83 1.89
CA ILE A 105 -6.40 10.08 3.13
C ILE A 105 -7.83 10.38 3.58
N GLY A 106 -8.22 11.67 3.63
CA GLY A 106 -9.57 12.07 3.99
C GLY A 106 -10.64 11.55 3.02
N VAL A 107 -10.32 11.52 1.71
CA VAL A 107 -11.21 10.94 0.69
C VAL A 107 -11.37 9.44 0.91
N ILE A 108 -10.29 8.71 1.20
CA ILE A 108 -10.34 7.27 1.52
C ILE A 108 -11.24 7.03 2.74
N LEU A 109 -11.00 7.74 3.83
CA LEU A 109 -11.78 7.62 5.07
C LEU A 109 -13.27 7.89 4.84
N LYS A 110 -13.61 8.91 4.03
CA LYS A 110 -14.99 9.20 3.66
C LYS A 110 -15.69 8.02 2.98
N PHE A 111 -15.00 7.30 2.10
CA PHE A 111 -15.59 6.14 1.44
C PHE A 111 -15.65 4.91 2.34
N LEU A 112 -14.66 4.70 3.22
CA LEU A 112 -14.66 3.58 4.16
C LEU A 112 -15.70 3.76 5.27
N ASP A 113 -15.80 4.94 5.86
CA ASP A 113 -16.63 5.19 7.05
C ASP A 113 -18.09 5.53 6.67
N PHE A 114 -18.30 6.54 5.81
CA PHE A 114 -19.65 7.04 5.51
C PHE A 114 -20.33 6.33 4.33
N LYS A 115 -19.55 5.77 3.38
CA LYS A 115 -20.08 5.05 2.20
C LYS A 115 -19.93 3.55 2.33
N GLU A 116 -19.37 3.08 3.43
CA GLU A 116 -19.27 1.68 3.85
C GLU A 116 -18.57 0.74 2.85
N PHE A 117 -17.73 1.28 1.93
CA PHE A 117 -16.90 0.45 1.08
C PHE A 117 -15.88 -0.33 1.93
N ASP A 118 -15.58 -1.56 1.53
CA ASP A 118 -14.64 -2.45 2.19
C ASP A 118 -13.18 -2.09 1.89
N VAL A 119 -12.93 -1.72 0.62
CA VAL A 119 -11.62 -1.36 0.10
C VAL A 119 -11.71 -0.08 -0.72
N VAL A 120 -10.80 0.86 -0.51
CA VAL A 120 -10.67 2.06 -1.34
C VAL A 120 -9.26 2.09 -1.92
N MET A 121 -9.13 2.21 -3.23
CA MET A 121 -7.83 2.26 -3.91
C MET A 121 -7.69 3.50 -4.78
N GLY A 122 -6.50 4.09 -4.77
CA GLY A 122 -6.14 5.11 -5.74
C GLY A 122 -6.10 4.53 -7.16
N ASP A 123 -6.45 5.32 -8.15
CA ASP A 123 -6.35 4.94 -9.55
C ASP A 123 -5.89 6.13 -10.40
N ARG A 124 -4.69 5.99 -10.99
CA ARG A 124 -4.02 7.01 -11.79
C ARG A 124 -4.65 7.20 -13.16
N ASN A 125 -5.48 6.26 -13.61
CA ASN A 125 -6.11 6.27 -14.93
C ASN A 125 -7.52 6.89 -14.92
N LEU A 126 -8.04 7.27 -13.75
CA LEU A 126 -9.32 7.97 -13.69
C LEU A 126 -9.19 9.39 -14.27
N LYS A 127 -10.27 9.88 -14.91
CA LYS A 127 -10.30 11.16 -15.61
C LYS A 127 -9.86 12.35 -14.74
N ASP A 128 -10.19 12.31 -13.44
CA ASP A 128 -9.89 13.39 -12.50
C ASP A 128 -8.53 13.20 -11.79
N SER A 129 -7.77 12.16 -12.16
CA SER A 129 -6.43 11.96 -11.64
C SER A 129 -5.43 12.91 -12.33
N ALA A 130 -4.63 13.62 -11.53
CA ALA A 130 -3.54 14.45 -12.01
C ALA A 130 -2.20 13.71 -11.82
N TYR A 131 -1.84 12.90 -12.81
CA TYR A 131 -0.64 12.06 -12.78
C TYR A 131 0.20 12.29 -14.05
N PHE A 132 0.91 13.42 -14.09
CA PHE A 132 1.68 13.86 -15.26
C PHE A 132 3.12 13.31 -15.21
N LEU A 133 3.31 12.03 -15.53
CA LEU A 133 4.64 11.46 -15.69
C LEU A 133 5.01 11.27 -17.16
N LYS A 134 6.17 11.77 -17.58
CA LYS A 134 6.81 11.36 -18.82
C LYS A 134 7.36 9.93 -18.65
N ILE A 135 6.53 8.92 -18.92
CA ILE A 135 6.94 7.51 -18.86
C ILE A 135 7.70 7.15 -20.14
N PRO A 136 8.93 6.61 -20.05
CA PRO A 136 9.66 6.12 -21.21
C PRO A 136 8.84 5.11 -22.02
N LYS A 137 8.96 5.14 -23.35
CA LYS A 137 8.17 4.25 -24.26
C LYS A 137 8.28 2.77 -23.88
N LEU A 138 9.49 2.30 -23.58
CA LEU A 138 9.72 0.92 -23.15
C LEU A 138 8.93 0.56 -21.87
N ARG A 139 8.87 1.45 -20.88
CA ARG A 139 8.10 1.24 -19.66
C ARG A 139 6.59 1.24 -19.92
N LYS A 140 6.10 1.99 -20.91
CA LYS A 140 4.68 1.93 -21.33
C LYS A 140 4.33 0.57 -21.92
N ILE A 141 5.20 0.01 -22.78
CA ILE A 141 5.00 -1.30 -23.42
C ILE A 141 5.00 -2.41 -22.36
N THR A 142 5.99 -2.44 -21.47
CA THR A 142 6.05 -3.46 -20.40
C THR A 142 4.88 -3.34 -19.44
N SER A 143 4.45 -2.12 -19.10
CA SER A 143 3.26 -1.86 -18.27
C SER A 143 1.99 -2.33 -18.97
N TRP A 144 1.85 -2.13 -20.29
CA TRP A 144 0.70 -2.60 -21.07
C TRP A 144 0.61 -4.13 -21.08
N PHE A 145 1.73 -4.83 -21.37
CA PHE A 145 1.76 -6.30 -21.29
C PHE A 145 1.39 -6.80 -19.90
N PHE A 146 1.93 -6.18 -18.86
CA PHE A 146 1.59 -6.52 -17.48
C PHE A 146 0.09 -6.30 -17.19
N THR A 147 -0.47 -5.18 -17.60
CA THR A 147 -1.91 -4.88 -17.42
C THR A 147 -2.80 -5.89 -18.15
N CYS A 148 -2.46 -6.26 -19.40
CA CYS A 148 -3.19 -7.28 -20.14
C CYS A 148 -3.12 -8.64 -19.41
N PHE A 149 -1.96 -9.00 -18.87
CA PHE A 149 -1.78 -10.25 -18.17
C PHE A 149 -2.52 -10.26 -16.80
N VAL A 150 -2.47 -9.17 -16.05
CA VAL A 150 -3.27 -8.99 -14.82
C VAL A 150 -4.77 -9.08 -15.15
N GLY A 151 -5.22 -8.47 -16.25
CA GLY A 151 -6.60 -8.55 -16.71
C GLY A 151 -7.11 -9.98 -16.92
N THR A 152 -6.24 -10.90 -17.34
CA THR A 152 -6.61 -12.33 -17.50
C THR A 152 -6.70 -13.09 -16.16
N ILE A 153 -5.99 -12.62 -15.14
CA ILE A 153 -5.89 -13.30 -13.84
C ILE A 153 -6.89 -12.73 -12.84
N VAL A 154 -7.01 -11.41 -12.77
CA VAL A 154 -7.76 -10.74 -11.72
C VAL A 154 -9.16 -10.36 -12.17
N THR A 155 -9.31 -9.63 -13.22
CA THR A 155 -10.52 -9.29 -14.00
C THR A 155 -10.26 -8.05 -14.87
N THR A 156 -11.03 -7.89 -15.93
CA THR A 156 -10.85 -6.85 -16.96
C THR A 156 -11.07 -5.41 -16.50
N ASN A 157 -11.61 -5.16 -15.31
CA ASN A 157 -12.05 -3.83 -14.90
C ASN A 157 -11.08 -3.06 -13.97
N TYR A 158 -9.95 -3.65 -13.58
CA TYR A 158 -8.99 -3.04 -12.65
C TYR A 158 -7.64 -2.84 -13.32
N PHE A 159 -7.49 -1.74 -14.05
CA PHE A 159 -6.29 -1.44 -14.83
C PHE A 159 -5.13 -0.85 -14.03
N ASP A 160 -5.37 -0.26 -12.84
CA ASP A 160 -4.33 0.30 -11.99
C ASP A 160 -4.26 -0.38 -10.62
N THR A 161 -3.95 -1.66 -10.63
CA THR A 161 -3.82 -2.43 -9.38
C THR A 161 -2.64 -1.98 -8.51
N GLN A 162 -1.63 -1.33 -9.10
CA GLN A 162 -0.37 -0.97 -8.46
C GLN A 162 -0.28 0.48 -8.00
N CYS A 163 -1.41 1.18 -7.84
CA CYS A 163 -1.40 2.48 -7.19
C CYS A 163 -0.96 2.34 -5.73
N GLY A 164 0.08 3.08 -5.34
CA GLY A 164 0.75 2.95 -4.03
C GLY A 164 -0.04 3.49 -2.84
N ILE A 165 -1.36 3.66 -2.95
CA ILE A 165 -2.22 4.01 -1.81
C ILE A 165 -3.52 3.19 -1.86
N LYS A 166 -3.80 2.48 -0.75
CA LYS A 166 -5.03 1.73 -0.55
C LYS A 166 -5.45 1.77 0.90
N GLY A 167 -6.76 1.86 1.12
CA GLY A 167 -7.37 1.85 2.44
C GLY A 167 -8.37 0.72 2.61
N PHE A 168 -8.55 0.28 3.84
CA PHE A 168 -9.35 -0.88 4.22
C PHE A 168 -10.05 -0.61 5.56
N ARG A 169 -11.22 -1.22 5.74
CA ARG A 169 -11.79 -1.42 7.08
C ARG A 169 -10.94 -2.46 7.81
N ALA A 170 -10.86 -2.38 9.14
CA ALA A 170 -9.97 -3.24 9.94
C ALA A 170 -10.22 -4.73 9.69
N GLU A 171 -11.47 -5.17 9.75
CA GLU A 171 -11.89 -6.56 9.55
C GLU A 171 -11.55 -7.08 8.14
N ILE A 172 -11.62 -6.21 7.13
CA ILE A 172 -11.26 -6.54 5.76
C ILE A 172 -9.74 -6.62 5.60
N ALA A 173 -9.01 -5.70 6.22
CA ALA A 173 -7.55 -5.75 6.26
C ALA A 173 -7.07 -7.04 6.95
N ASP A 174 -7.63 -7.40 8.11
CA ASP A 174 -7.30 -8.62 8.84
C ASP A 174 -7.55 -9.85 7.95
N PHE A 175 -8.71 -9.92 7.29
CA PHE A 175 -9.02 -11.02 6.39
C PHE A 175 -8.01 -11.15 5.25
N ILE A 176 -7.71 -10.06 4.55
CA ILE A 176 -6.84 -10.05 3.38
C ILE A 176 -5.39 -10.35 3.78
N PHE A 177 -4.84 -9.61 4.74
CA PHE A 177 -3.40 -9.67 5.05
C PHE A 177 -3.00 -10.92 5.84
N GLN A 178 -3.91 -11.61 6.52
CA GLN A 178 -3.67 -12.94 7.07
C GLN A 178 -3.57 -14.02 5.99
N ARG A 179 -4.22 -13.82 4.83
CA ARG A 179 -4.27 -14.76 3.70
C ARG A 179 -3.30 -14.46 2.57
N ALA A 180 -2.87 -13.22 2.43
CA ALA A 180 -1.90 -12.82 1.41
C ALA A 180 -0.56 -13.56 1.60
N ARG A 181 0.02 -14.03 0.48
CA ARG A 181 1.23 -14.88 0.43
C ARG A 181 2.30 -14.34 -0.49
N ILE A 182 2.00 -13.30 -1.26
CA ILE A 182 2.97 -12.67 -2.17
C ILE A 182 3.76 -11.62 -1.40
N ASP A 183 5.07 -11.76 -1.41
CA ASP A 183 5.97 -10.90 -0.65
C ASP A 183 6.49 -9.72 -1.48
N GLU A 184 6.55 -9.88 -2.79
CA GLU A 184 7.09 -8.90 -3.73
C GLU A 184 5.99 -7.97 -4.30
N PHE A 185 6.29 -7.24 -5.38
CA PHE A 185 5.42 -6.20 -5.95
C PHE A 185 4.07 -6.68 -6.48
N ALA A 186 3.89 -7.98 -6.74
CA ALA A 186 2.59 -8.50 -7.17
C ALA A 186 1.58 -8.65 -6.02
N PHE A 187 1.96 -8.34 -4.78
CA PHE A 187 1.05 -8.32 -3.62
C PHE A 187 -0.17 -7.41 -3.85
N ASP A 188 0.02 -6.30 -4.55
CA ASP A 188 -1.07 -5.38 -4.91
C ASP A 188 -2.16 -6.06 -5.75
N VAL A 189 -1.75 -6.95 -6.68
CA VAL A 189 -2.67 -7.75 -7.48
C VAL A 189 -3.34 -8.82 -6.62
N GLU A 190 -2.59 -9.47 -5.72
CA GLU A 190 -3.12 -10.47 -4.80
C GLU A 190 -4.22 -9.90 -3.90
N ILE A 191 -4.01 -8.71 -3.32
CA ILE A 191 -5.00 -8.01 -2.49
C ILE A 191 -6.31 -7.81 -3.27
N ILE A 192 -6.23 -7.31 -4.50
CA ILE A 192 -7.41 -7.10 -5.35
C ILE A 192 -8.07 -8.45 -5.70
N TYR A 193 -7.27 -9.48 -6.03
CA TYR A 193 -7.78 -10.81 -6.31
C TYR A 193 -8.57 -11.40 -5.13
N ILE A 194 -8.03 -11.33 -3.89
CA ILE A 194 -8.71 -11.78 -2.68
C ILE A 194 -10.00 -10.98 -2.47
N SER A 195 -9.96 -9.66 -2.63
CA SER A 195 -11.11 -8.79 -2.46
C SER A 195 -12.25 -9.15 -3.41
N LEU A 196 -11.95 -9.36 -4.70
CA LEU A 196 -12.94 -9.74 -5.70
C LEU A 196 -13.51 -11.15 -5.46
N LYS A 197 -12.64 -12.10 -5.10
CA LYS A 197 -13.09 -13.46 -4.76
C LYS A 197 -14.08 -13.47 -3.60
N ARG A 198 -13.85 -12.61 -2.61
CA ARG A 198 -14.72 -12.48 -1.42
C ARG A 198 -15.87 -11.51 -1.63
N ARG A 199 -16.01 -10.90 -2.82
CA ARG A 199 -17.04 -9.93 -3.18
C ARG A 199 -17.02 -8.70 -2.27
N PHE A 200 -15.84 -8.30 -1.78
CA PHE A 200 -15.69 -7.04 -1.06
C PHE A 200 -15.96 -5.86 -2.00
N GLU A 201 -16.63 -4.85 -1.49
CA GLU A 201 -16.93 -3.64 -2.25
C GLU A 201 -15.69 -2.76 -2.40
N ILE A 202 -15.20 -2.62 -3.64
CA ILE A 202 -14.00 -1.86 -3.97
C ILE A 202 -14.38 -0.52 -4.60
N LYS A 203 -13.94 0.59 -4.00
CA LYS A 203 -14.04 1.92 -4.57
C LYS A 203 -12.70 2.36 -5.17
N ARG A 204 -12.72 2.80 -6.42
CA ARG A 204 -11.59 3.48 -7.07
C ARG A 204 -11.76 4.98 -6.92
N ILE A 205 -10.71 5.69 -6.54
CA ILE A 205 -10.71 7.15 -6.40
C ILE A 205 -9.59 7.77 -7.24
N PRO A 206 -9.79 8.97 -7.79
CA PRO A 206 -8.73 9.69 -8.47
C PRO A 206 -7.64 10.11 -7.48
N VAL A 207 -6.40 10.14 -7.94
CA VAL A 207 -5.25 10.57 -7.15
C VAL A 207 -4.49 11.71 -7.83
N ARG A 208 -3.96 12.63 -7.02
CA ARG A 208 -3.10 13.73 -7.47
C ARG A 208 -1.70 13.52 -6.95
N LEU A 209 -0.73 13.63 -7.84
CA LEU A 209 0.68 13.47 -7.50
C LEU A 209 1.18 14.70 -6.76
N ARG A 210 1.72 14.51 -5.56
CA ARG A 210 2.39 15.54 -4.76
C ARG A 210 3.90 15.54 -4.98
N ASN A 211 4.50 14.37 -4.86
CA ASN A 211 5.94 14.18 -4.98
C ASN A 211 6.25 13.11 -6.01
N GLN A 212 7.41 13.23 -6.61
CA GLN A 212 7.96 12.22 -7.49
C GLN A 212 9.42 12.00 -7.14
N GLU A 213 9.70 10.92 -6.43
CA GLU A 213 11.06 10.40 -6.31
C GLU A 213 11.39 9.50 -7.50
N LYS A 214 12.67 9.38 -7.81
CA LYS A 214 13.12 8.47 -8.88
C LYS A 214 12.79 7.03 -8.48
N SER A 215 11.98 6.36 -9.30
CA SER A 215 11.63 4.95 -9.08
C SER A 215 12.89 4.09 -8.98
N THR A 216 13.05 3.36 -7.87
CA THR A 216 14.13 2.39 -7.65
C THR A 216 13.84 1.04 -8.29
N VAL A 217 12.67 0.84 -8.89
CA VAL A 217 12.23 -0.43 -9.49
C VAL A 217 13.04 -0.73 -10.76
N ARG A 218 13.80 -1.80 -10.73
CA ARG A 218 14.49 -2.36 -11.91
C ARG A 218 13.49 -3.15 -12.76
N VAL A 219 12.97 -2.52 -13.81
CA VAL A 219 11.82 -2.97 -14.62
C VAL A 219 11.95 -4.42 -15.11
N LEU A 220 13.13 -4.84 -15.61
CA LEU A 220 13.31 -6.19 -16.17
C LEU A 220 13.32 -7.28 -15.08
N ARG A 221 14.05 -7.05 -13.98
CA ARG A 221 14.17 -8.06 -12.90
C ARG A 221 12.86 -8.24 -12.15
N HIS A 222 12.23 -7.14 -11.75
CA HIS A 222 10.96 -7.20 -11.03
C HIS A 222 9.81 -7.66 -11.92
N GLY A 223 9.86 -7.37 -13.23
CA GLY A 223 8.84 -7.81 -14.19
C GLY A 223 8.73 -9.34 -14.29
N MET A 224 9.86 -10.06 -14.35
CA MET A 224 9.83 -11.54 -14.37
C MET A 224 9.32 -12.12 -13.04
N VAL A 225 9.79 -11.60 -11.90
CA VAL A 225 9.31 -12.05 -10.58
C VAL A 225 7.81 -11.84 -10.47
N MET A 226 7.30 -10.67 -10.85
CA MET A 226 5.87 -10.37 -10.84
C MET A 226 5.08 -11.32 -11.74
N PHE A 227 5.61 -11.70 -12.91
CA PHE A 227 4.96 -12.66 -13.80
C PHE A 227 4.77 -14.02 -13.12
N PHE A 228 5.81 -14.57 -12.47
CA PHE A 228 5.70 -15.83 -11.72
C PHE A 228 4.77 -15.70 -10.52
N ASP A 229 4.78 -14.57 -9.83
CA ASP A 229 3.89 -14.33 -8.69
C ASP A 229 2.40 -14.31 -9.11
N LEU A 230 2.07 -13.86 -10.31
CA LEU A 230 0.69 -13.95 -10.83
C LEU A 230 0.22 -15.40 -10.98
N PHE A 231 1.10 -16.32 -11.40
CA PHE A 231 0.76 -17.75 -11.38
C PHE A 231 0.63 -18.29 -9.95
N ARG A 232 1.51 -17.85 -9.04
CA ARG A 232 1.42 -18.22 -7.62
C ARG A 232 0.08 -17.82 -7.01
N ILE A 233 -0.48 -16.66 -7.37
CA ILE A 233 -1.82 -16.25 -6.93
C ILE A 233 -2.87 -17.32 -7.34
N LYS A 234 -2.84 -17.81 -8.58
CA LYS A 234 -3.77 -18.88 -9.01
C LYS A 234 -3.56 -20.18 -8.25
N VAL A 235 -2.30 -20.59 -8.07
CA VAL A 235 -1.95 -21.80 -7.31
C VAL A 235 -2.39 -21.66 -5.85
N ASN A 236 -2.15 -20.53 -5.23
CA ASN A 236 -2.57 -20.23 -3.86
C ASN A 236 -4.09 -20.31 -3.72
N ASN A 237 -4.82 -19.79 -4.72
CA ASN A 237 -6.27 -19.92 -4.77
C ASN A 237 -6.74 -21.36 -4.87
N MET A 238 -6.12 -22.18 -5.74
CA MET A 238 -6.46 -23.61 -5.87
C MET A 238 -6.15 -24.41 -4.60
N ARG A 239 -5.16 -23.97 -3.81
CA ARG A 239 -4.82 -24.56 -2.51
C ARG A 239 -5.74 -24.10 -1.37
N GLY A 240 -6.72 -23.24 -1.63
CA GLY A 240 -7.65 -22.75 -0.62
C GLY A 240 -7.11 -21.68 0.32
N TYR A 241 -5.93 -21.08 0.05
CA TYR A 241 -5.34 -20.07 0.95
C TYR A 241 -6.17 -18.78 1.07
N TYR A 242 -7.07 -18.53 0.15
CA TYR A 242 -7.91 -17.33 0.10
C TYR A 242 -9.39 -17.58 0.52
N GLU A 243 -9.65 -18.75 1.11
CA GLU A 243 -10.96 -19.10 1.66
C GLU A 243 -11.25 -18.40 3.02
#